data_a2a8b6139c805b71ef4665f5016a70b0
#
_entry.id   a2a8b6139c805b71ef4665f5016a70b0
#
_cell.length_a   1.000
_cell.length_b   1.000
_cell.length_c   1.000
_cell.angle_alpha   90.00
_cell.angle_beta   90.00
_cell.angle_gamma   90.00
#
_symmetry.space_group_name_H-M   'P 1'
#
loop_
_entity.id
_entity.type
_entity.pdbx_description
1 polymer ?
#
loop_
_entity_poly.entity_id
_entity_poly.type
_entity_poly.pdbx_seq_one_letter_code
_entity_poly.pdbx_strand_id
1 'polypeptide(L)'
;MRIVRSLIAALCTAGVAAPVTALAQGAIVVGQSAPMSGSNKDLGNDVRNGALALFKRVSDAGGVNGRKIELVTLDDANDTKRSEANTRQLLEQNNPIALFGYGSATLSRPALPHVEAAKITFFAPFTGADPMRKFNRYVYNHRASYADELEKIVEHYTTFGIKKFAVLHYEDAVGKENFNAVDRALKSRNLAPVAVAAVTRTQTDLSKELAAVNKSNPDVVILTTLYKTSADFIKNGKKQGLGAQFVSTSFAASSPFANALGGDGLGVAMAQVVPSYLRRSVPVVREYQGAMEAAFGKKEFSYQSFEAYIAAKVLVEGMRRAGPQLTRESLLRGLDTVQNYDVGGYIVSFSPTNHNGSSFVSLSILGRDLAFRE
;
A
#
# COMPACT_ATOMS: atom_id res chain seq x y z
N MET A 1 25.80 46.37 -80.96
CA MET A 1 25.03 45.26 -80.35
C MET A 1 25.80 44.77 -79.15
N ARG A 2 25.42 45.18 -77.95
CA ARG A 2 26.08 44.79 -76.69
C ARG A 2 25.07 44.04 -75.83
N ILE A 3 25.32 42.77 -75.57
CA ILE A 3 24.53 41.89 -74.73
C ILE A 3 24.95 42.10 -73.26
N VAL A 4 24.02 42.59 -72.43
CA VAL A 4 24.20 42.69 -70.97
C VAL A 4 23.74 41.41 -70.33
N ARG A 5 24.62 40.67 -69.66
CA ARG A 5 24.32 39.51 -68.84
C ARG A 5 24.07 39.95 -67.39
N SER A 6 22.83 39.82 -66.92
CA SER A 6 22.45 40.01 -65.53
C SER A 6 22.77 38.74 -64.72
N LEU A 7 23.67 38.83 -63.74
CA LEU A 7 23.88 37.80 -62.69
C LEU A 7 22.84 38.00 -61.58
N ILE A 8 22.02 37.01 -61.38
CA ILE A 8 21.15 36.91 -60.18
C ILE A 8 21.94 36.14 -59.10
N ALA A 9 22.33 36.81 -58.02
CA ALA A 9 22.93 36.23 -56.85
C ALA A 9 21.84 35.72 -55.94
N ALA A 10 21.70 34.37 -55.77
CA ALA A 10 20.81 33.73 -54.81
C ALA A 10 21.49 33.75 -53.42
N LEU A 11 20.96 34.54 -52.51
CA LEU A 11 21.33 34.52 -51.08
C LEU A 11 20.67 33.29 -50.42
N CYS A 12 21.42 32.24 -50.16
CA CYS A 12 21.03 31.17 -49.26
C CYS A 12 21.18 31.62 -47.81
N THR A 13 20.09 31.99 -47.15
CA THR A 13 20.05 32.18 -45.71
C THR A 13 20.04 30.82 -45.01
N ALA A 14 21.21 30.37 -44.56
CA ALA A 14 21.29 29.21 -43.69
C ALA A 14 20.73 29.60 -42.29
N GLY A 15 19.53 29.21 -42.00
CA GLY A 15 18.92 29.34 -40.68
C GLY A 15 19.68 28.46 -39.67
N VAL A 16 20.51 29.07 -38.84
CA VAL A 16 21.14 28.41 -37.70
C VAL A 16 20.04 28.15 -36.67
N ALA A 17 19.52 26.90 -36.64
CA ALA A 17 18.69 26.43 -35.55
C ALA A 17 19.56 26.36 -34.29
N ALA A 18 19.46 27.36 -33.43
CA ALA A 18 20.09 27.33 -32.10
C ALA A 18 19.47 26.13 -31.31
N PRO A 19 20.31 25.26 -30.72
CA PRO A 19 19.77 24.20 -29.86
C PRO A 19 19.07 24.89 -28.69
N VAL A 20 17.76 24.68 -28.54
CA VAL A 20 17.01 25.02 -27.34
C VAL A 20 17.59 24.11 -26.24
N THR A 21 18.51 24.64 -25.46
CA THR A 21 18.96 24.00 -24.22
C THR A 21 17.73 23.89 -23.33
N ALA A 22 17.10 22.72 -23.34
CA ALA A 22 16.12 22.38 -22.33
C ALA A 22 16.82 22.49 -20.98
N LEU A 23 16.48 23.54 -20.20
CA LEU A 23 16.90 23.66 -18.81
C LEU A 23 16.51 22.33 -18.15
N ALA A 24 17.49 21.58 -17.69
CA ALA A 24 17.27 20.31 -17.01
C ALA A 24 16.41 20.61 -15.78
N GLN A 25 15.11 20.35 -15.87
CA GLN A 25 14.23 20.47 -14.71
C GLN A 25 14.72 19.49 -13.65
N GLY A 26 14.89 19.94 -12.40
CA GLY A 26 15.34 19.13 -11.27
C GLY A 26 14.50 17.84 -11.09
N ALA A 27 14.98 16.92 -10.28
CA ALA A 27 14.27 15.67 -9.99
C ALA A 27 12.83 15.93 -9.49
N ILE A 28 11.94 14.97 -9.73
CA ILE A 28 10.61 14.97 -9.14
C ILE A 28 10.74 14.37 -7.72
N VAL A 29 10.54 15.18 -6.71
CA VAL A 29 10.65 14.73 -5.30
C VAL A 29 9.32 14.16 -4.83
N VAL A 30 9.35 12.96 -4.24
CA VAL A 30 8.26 12.32 -3.51
C VAL A 30 8.69 12.20 -2.05
N GLY A 31 7.86 12.67 -1.11
CA GLY A 31 8.16 12.66 0.32
C GLY A 31 7.53 11.47 1.03
N GLN A 32 8.27 10.84 1.94
CA GLN A 32 7.77 9.72 2.74
C GLN A 32 8.17 9.87 4.21
N SER A 33 7.22 9.70 5.14
CA SER A 33 7.50 9.35 6.52
C SER A 33 7.15 7.89 6.74
N ALA A 34 8.11 7.10 7.21
CA ALA A 34 7.93 5.66 7.40
C ALA A 34 8.74 5.14 8.59
N PRO A 35 8.32 4.06 9.26
CA PRO A 35 9.08 3.47 10.35
C PRO A 35 10.30 2.73 9.79
N MET A 36 11.44 3.42 9.72
CA MET A 36 12.72 2.84 9.30
C MET A 36 13.45 2.19 10.47
N SER A 37 13.03 2.49 11.68
CA SER A 37 13.51 1.91 12.94
C SER A 37 12.32 1.49 13.83
N GLY A 38 12.61 0.82 14.98
CA GLY A 38 11.58 0.41 15.94
C GLY A 38 10.80 -0.84 15.52
N SER A 39 9.60 -1.01 16.09
CA SER A 39 8.81 -2.25 16.01
C SER A 39 8.26 -2.59 14.62
N ASN A 40 8.04 -1.58 13.76
CA ASN A 40 7.47 -1.75 12.43
C ASN A 40 8.49 -1.47 11.30
N LYS A 41 9.80 -1.53 11.60
CA LYS A 41 10.85 -1.24 10.63
C LYS A 41 10.78 -2.09 9.36
N ASP A 42 10.36 -3.34 9.49
CA ASP A 42 10.28 -4.25 8.34
C ASP A 42 9.20 -3.79 7.35
N LEU A 43 8.04 -3.34 7.85
CA LEU A 43 7.00 -2.73 7.02
C LEU A 43 7.50 -1.46 6.33
N GLY A 44 8.14 -0.55 7.09
CA GLY A 44 8.68 0.69 6.53
C GLY A 44 9.71 0.45 5.44
N ASN A 45 10.64 -0.49 5.67
CA ASN A 45 11.64 -0.89 4.68
C ASN A 45 11.00 -1.50 3.42
N ASP A 46 10.03 -2.40 3.59
CA ASP A 46 9.33 -3.03 2.48
C ASP A 46 8.62 -1.99 1.60
N VAL A 47 7.84 -1.09 2.22
CA VAL A 47 7.12 -0.04 1.50
C VAL A 47 8.09 0.91 0.78
N ARG A 48 9.17 1.31 1.45
CA ARG A 48 10.22 2.14 0.85
C ARG A 48 10.89 1.44 -0.33
N ASN A 49 11.31 0.19 -0.14
CA ASN A 49 12.08 -0.55 -1.15
C ASN A 49 11.23 -0.86 -2.38
N GLY A 50 9.96 -1.22 -2.23
CA GLY A 50 9.04 -1.41 -3.35
C GLY A 50 8.89 -0.15 -4.20
N ALA A 51 8.69 1.00 -3.55
CA ALA A 51 8.59 2.29 -4.24
C ALA A 51 9.91 2.70 -4.92
N LEU A 52 11.05 2.55 -4.21
CA LEU A 52 12.37 2.85 -4.76
C LEU A 52 12.70 2.01 -5.99
N ALA A 53 12.38 0.70 -5.97
CA ALA A 53 12.62 -0.18 -7.12
C ALA A 53 11.89 0.32 -8.38
N LEU A 54 10.64 0.76 -8.24
CA LEU A 54 9.91 1.35 -9.36
C LEU A 54 10.49 2.70 -9.78
N PHE A 55 10.70 3.63 -8.84
CA PHE A 55 11.19 4.97 -9.17
C PHE A 55 12.57 4.93 -9.82
N LYS A 56 13.46 4.03 -9.35
CA LYS A 56 14.75 3.79 -10.00
C LYS A 56 14.55 3.27 -11.42
N ARG A 57 13.75 2.23 -11.62
CA ARG A 57 13.44 1.66 -12.94
C ARG A 57 12.92 2.72 -13.90
N VAL A 58 11.98 3.57 -13.47
CA VAL A 58 11.43 4.65 -14.28
C VAL A 58 12.50 5.71 -14.58
N SER A 59 13.29 6.08 -13.59
CA SER A 59 14.37 7.07 -13.75
C SER A 59 15.46 6.61 -14.71
N ASP A 60 15.85 5.33 -14.65
CA ASP A 60 16.83 4.72 -15.55
C ASP A 60 16.30 4.64 -17.00
N ALA A 61 14.99 4.52 -17.17
CA ALA A 61 14.32 4.53 -18.48
C ALA A 61 14.02 5.94 -19.02
N GLY A 62 14.62 7.00 -18.45
CA GLY A 62 14.44 8.40 -18.89
C GLY A 62 13.48 9.20 -18.02
N GLY A 63 12.93 8.65 -16.95
CA GLY A 63 12.10 9.37 -15.98
C GLY A 63 10.67 9.64 -16.44
N VAL A 64 10.06 10.64 -15.83
CA VAL A 64 8.76 11.20 -16.24
C VAL A 64 9.01 12.54 -16.91
N ASN A 65 8.69 12.65 -18.18
CA ASN A 65 8.95 13.84 -18.99
C ASN A 65 10.43 14.29 -18.91
N GLY A 66 11.37 13.34 -18.94
CA GLY A 66 12.82 13.59 -18.86
C GLY A 66 13.36 13.85 -17.44
N ARG A 67 12.51 13.80 -16.41
CA ARG A 67 12.89 14.04 -15.01
C ARG A 67 12.97 12.75 -14.22
N LYS A 68 14.07 12.54 -13.49
CA LYS A 68 14.20 11.44 -12.53
C LYS A 68 13.27 11.64 -11.35
N ILE A 69 12.90 10.52 -10.69
CA ILE A 69 12.10 10.56 -9.47
C ILE A 69 13.00 10.24 -8.28
N GLU A 70 12.91 11.06 -7.25
CA GLU A 70 13.62 10.91 -5.99
C GLU A 70 12.62 10.67 -4.85
N LEU A 71 12.84 9.63 -4.04
CA LEU A 71 12.08 9.36 -2.82
C LEU A 71 12.89 9.81 -1.62
N VAL A 72 12.42 10.85 -0.94
CA VAL A 72 12.98 11.32 0.33
C VAL A 72 12.21 10.69 1.47
N THR A 73 12.86 9.79 2.22
CA THR A 73 12.25 9.08 3.35
C THR A 73 12.83 9.57 4.67
N LEU A 74 11.95 9.96 5.61
CA LEU A 74 12.30 10.31 6.98
C LEU A 74 11.77 9.22 7.94
N ASP A 75 12.61 8.85 8.92
CA ASP A 75 12.26 7.83 9.92
C ASP A 75 11.31 8.41 10.98
N ASP A 76 10.10 7.85 11.09
CA ASP A 76 9.17 8.19 12.16
C ASP A 76 9.26 7.24 13.37
N ALA A 77 10.05 6.16 13.30
CA ALA A 77 10.20 5.14 14.33
C ALA A 77 8.85 4.60 14.85
N ASN A 78 7.80 4.63 14.04
CA ASN A 78 6.41 4.30 14.39
C ASN A 78 5.82 5.25 15.46
N ASP A 79 6.29 6.48 15.54
CA ASP A 79 5.84 7.53 16.44
C ASP A 79 5.02 8.59 15.70
N THR A 80 3.84 8.89 16.22
CA THR A 80 2.85 9.78 15.60
C THR A 80 3.33 11.23 15.53
N LYS A 81 4.02 11.71 16.58
CA LYS A 81 4.54 13.10 16.64
C LYS A 81 5.70 13.27 15.68
N ARG A 82 6.56 12.23 15.57
CA ARG A 82 7.66 12.23 14.58
C ARG A 82 7.12 12.19 13.16
N SER A 83 6.07 11.40 12.89
CA SER A 83 5.45 11.37 11.56
C SER A 83 4.89 12.75 11.17
N GLU A 84 4.27 13.47 12.10
CA GLU A 84 3.82 14.85 11.88
C GLU A 84 4.98 15.82 11.62
N ALA A 85 6.03 15.75 12.46
CA ALA A 85 7.23 16.58 12.30
C ALA A 85 7.93 16.33 10.96
N ASN A 86 8.08 15.06 10.56
CA ASN A 86 8.60 14.65 9.27
C ASN A 86 7.77 15.23 8.12
N THR A 87 6.44 15.22 8.24
CA THR A 87 5.56 15.80 7.21
C THR A 87 5.85 17.27 7.01
N ARG A 88 5.95 18.07 8.09
CA ARG A 88 6.32 19.48 8.02
C ARG A 88 7.70 19.67 7.39
N GLN A 89 8.69 18.92 7.85
CA GLN A 89 10.05 18.99 7.31
C GLN A 89 10.11 18.69 5.81
N LEU A 90 9.41 17.62 5.35
CA LEU A 90 9.33 17.28 3.94
C LEU A 90 8.75 18.43 3.11
N LEU A 91 7.65 19.03 3.59
CA LEU A 91 6.98 20.12 2.89
C LEU A 91 7.84 21.40 2.82
N GLU A 92 8.54 21.73 3.90
CA GLU A 92 9.33 22.96 4.02
C GLU A 92 10.69 22.87 3.31
N GLN A 93 11.36 21.72 3.39
CA GLN A 93 12.75 21.57 2.94
C GLN A 93 12.89 20.89 1.58
N ASN A 94 11.98 19.98 1.23
CA ASN A 94 12.11 19.15 0.03
C ASN A 94 11.12 19.51 -1.08
N ASN A 95 10.11 20.32 -0.79
CA ASN A 95 9.06 20.73 -1.73
C ASN A 95 8.53 19.56 -2.60
N PRO A 96 8.04 18.46 -2.02
CA PRO A 96 7.64 17.28 -2.77
C PRO A 96 6.41 17.57 -3.63
N ILE A 97 6.28 16.79 -4.72
CA ILE A 97 5.07 16.79 -5.58
C ILE A 97 3.93 16.01 -4.94
N ALA A 98 4.27 14.98 -4.16
CA ALA A 98 3.35 14.13 -3.43
C ALA A 98 3.99 13.60 -2.15
N LEU A 99 3.17 13.32 -1.13
CA LEU A 99 3.52 12.45 -0.01
C LEU A 99 3.09 11.02 -0.35
N PHE A 100 3.84 10.01 0.12
CA PHE A 100 3.66 8.62 -0.31
C PHE A 100 3.82 7.62 0.85
N GLY A 101 2.93 6.65 0.95
CA GLY A 101 3.19 5.37 1.61
C GLY A 101 3.49 5.45 3.11
N TYR A 102 2.83 6.33 3.88
CA TYR A 102 2.99 6.35 5.34
C TYR A 102 2.46 5.06 5.96
N GLY A 103 3.17 4.52 6.94
CA GLY A 103 3.08 3.12 7.37
C GLY A 103 1.79 2.67 8.08
N SER A 104 0.83 3.55 8.38
CA SER A 104 -0.47 3.19 8.99
C SER A 104 -1.42 4.37 9.04
N ALA A 105 -2.71 4.13 9.37
CA ALA A 105 -3.67 5.22 9.62
C ALA A 105 -3.24 6.13 10.77
N THR A 106 -2.66 5.56 11.83
CA THR A 106 -2.20 6.29 13.01
C THR A 106 -1.07 7.27 12.65
N LEU A 107 -0.16 6.87 11.78
CA LEU A 107 0.94 7.70 11.28
C LEU A 107 0.49 8.68 10.20
N SER A 108 -0.55 8.34 9.42
CA SER A 108 -1.06 9.17 8.32
C SER A 108 -1.97 10.31 8.77
N ARG A 109 -2.79 10.09 9.80
CA ARG A 109 -3.79 11.08 10.24
C ARG A 109 -3.20 12.44 10.64
N PRO A 110 -2.09 12.54 11.37
CA PRO A 110 -1.48 13.83 11.72
C PRO A 110 -0.97 14.61 10.50
N ALA A 111 -0.70 13.93 9.38
CA ALA A 111 -0.29 14.60 8.14
C ALA A 111 -1.45 15.35 7.45
N LEU A 112 -2.72 14.96 7.65
CA LEU A 112 -3.85 15.47 6.89
C LEU A 112 -4.02 16.99 6.92
N PRO A 113 -3.94 17.69 8.08
CA PRO A 113 -4.02 19.15 8.09
C PRO A 113 -2.91 19.81 7.25
N HIS A 114 -1.71 19.25 7.26
CA HIS A 114 -0.57 19.74 6.48
C HIS A 114 -0.76 19.47 4.98
N VAL A 115 -1.32 18.30 4.63
CA VAL A 115 -1.68 17.91 3.27
C VAL A 115 -2.69 18.90 2.66
N GLU A 116 -3.74 19.23 3.41
CA GLU A 116 -4.79 20.17 2.99
C GLU A 116 -4.24 21.60 2.84
N ALA A 117 -3.49 22.07 3.84
CA ALA A 117 -2.89 23.40 3.79
C ALA A 117 -1.91 23.57 2.61
N ALA A 118 -1.10 22.54 2.33
CA ALA A 118 -0.14 22.52 1.23
C ALA A 118 -0.76 22.19 -0.13
N LYS A 119 -2.05 21.77 -0.18
CA LYS A 119 -2.75 21.29 -1.38
C LYS A 119 -1.95 20.22 -2.12
N ILE A 120 -1.36 19.28 -1.37
CA ILE A 120 -0.47 18.25 -1.90
C ILE A 120 -1.17 16.89 -1.95
N THR A 121 -0.93 16.12 -2.99
CA THR A 121 -1.37 14.72 -3.05
C THR A 121 -0.74 13.90 -1.93
N PHE A 122 -1.55 13.23 -1.12
CA PHE A 122 -1.13 12.17 -0.21
C PHE A 122 -1.54 10.82 -0.82
N PHE A 123 -0.58 10.15 -1.44
CA PHE A 123 -0.81 8.95 -2.21
C PHE A 123 -0.48 7.69 -1.41
N ALA A 124 -1.40 6.74 -1.45
CA ALA A 124 -1.22 5.40 -0.89
C ALA A 124 -0.78 5.38 0.58
N PRO A 125 -1.48 6.07 1.52
CA PRO A 125 -1.28 5.75 2.92
C PRO A 125 -1.45 4.24 3.09
N PHE A 126 -0.49 3.58 3.74
CA PHE A 126 -0.40 2.12 3.78
C PHE A 126 -1.37 1.55 4.83
N THR A 127 -2.65 1.69 4.54
CA THR A 127 -3.75 1.29 5.42
C THR A 127 -5.07 1.12 4.67
N GLY A 128 -5.90 0.19 5.12
CA GLY A 128 -7.28 0.02 4.65
C GLY A 128 -8.33 0.64 5.58
N ALA A 129 -7.91 1.42 6.60
CA ALA A 129 -8.80 1.94 7.65
C ALA A 129 -9.75 3.03 7.12
N ASP A 130 -11.01 2.98 7.54
CA ASP A 130 -12.09 3.86 7.10
C ASP A 130 -11.78 5.37 7.22
N PRO A 131 -11.07 5.87 8.27
CA PRO A 131 -10.75 7.30 8.35
C PRO A 131 -9.91 7.83 7.18
N MET A 132 -9.11 6.98 6.53
CA MET A 132 -8.32 7.35 5.36
C MET A 132 -9.05 7.13 4.04
N ARG A 133 -10.27 6.54 4.09
CA ARG A 133 -11.07 6.19 2.91
C ARG A 133 -12.25 7.15 2.67
N LYS A 134 -12.60 7.96 3.66
CA LYS A 134 -13.56 9.05 3.45
C LYS A 134 -12.99 10.00 2.41
N PHE A 135 -13.84 10.44 1.47
CA PHE A 135 -13.38 11.32 0.42
C PHE A 135 -12.67 12.55 1.00
N ASN A 136 -11.42 12.70 0.57
CA ASN A 136 -10.59 13.89 0.78
C ASN A 136 -9.96 14.21 -0.56
N ARG A 137 -10.03 15.48 -0.99
CA ARG A 137 -9.56 15.92 -2.31
C ARG A 137 -8.11 15.57 -2.60
N TYR A 138 -7.30 15.39 -1.56
CA TYR A 138 -5.86 15.21 -1.67
C TYR A 138 -5.38 13.78 -1.35
N VAL A 139 -6.24 12.91 -0.85
CA VAL A 139 -5.87 11.54 -0.43
C VAL A 139 -6.34 10.52 -1.46
N TYR A 140 -5.40 9.70 -1.95
CA TYR A 140 -5.66 8.62 -2.91
C TYR A 140 -5.21 7.27 -2.36
N ASN A 141 -6.11 6.30 -2.34
CA ASN A 141 -5.89 4.94 -1.86
C ASN A 141 -5.91 3.98 -3.05
N HIS A 142 -4.84 3.24 -3.29
CA HIS A 142 -4.76 2.30 -4.41
C HIS A 142 -5.28 0.90 -4.08
N ARG A 143 -5.47 0.58 -2.79
CA ARG A 143 -5.79 -0.74 -2.26
C ARG A 143 -7.24 -0.86 -1.78
N ALA A 144 -7.69 -2.10 -1.52
CA ALA A 144 -8.95 -2.39 -0.82
C ALA A 144 -8.96 -1.88 0.63
N SER A 145 -10.15 -1.63 1.18
CA SER A 145 -10.35 -1.31 2.60
C SER A 145 -10.25 -2.55 3.47
N TYR A 146 -10.06 -2.36 4.79
CA TYR A 146 -10.21 -3.47 5.73
C TYR A 146 -11.63 -4.03 5.74
N ALA A 147 -12.64 -3.21 5.48
CA ALA A 147 -14.01 -3.69 5.33
C ALA A 147 -14.15 -4.64 4.13
N ASP A 148 -13.54 -4.33 2.97
CA ASP A 148 -13.52 -5.22 1.80
C ASP A 148 -12.80 -6.54 2.12
N GLU A 149 -11.67 -6.48 2.85
CA GLU A 149 -10.92 -7.67 3.26
C GLU A 149 -11.76 -8.57 4.18
N LEU A 150 -12.42 -7.98 5.19
CA LEU A 150 -13.22 -8.71 6.17
C LEU A 150 -14.50 -9.28 5.55
N GLU A 151 -15.13 -8.54 4.64
CA GLU A 151 -16.24 -9.05 3.84
C GLU A 151 -15.81 -10.27 3.02
N LYS A 152 -14.64 -10.18 2.33
CA LYS A 152 -14.11 -11.30 1.53
C LYS A 152 -13.75 -12.50 2.38
N ILE A 153 -13.21 -12.31 3.57
CA ILE A 153 -12.93 -13.39 4.52
C ILE A 153 -14.23 -14.10 4.90
N VAL A 154 -15.25 -13.36 5.34
CA VAL A 154 -16.54 -13.93 5.74
C VAL A 154 -17.23 -14.61 4.55
N GLU A 155 -17.26 -13.97 3.38
CA GLU A 155 -17.77 -14.55 2.14
C GLU A 155 -17.13 -15.92 1.85
N HIS A 156 -15.80 -15.96 1.85
CA HIS A 156 -15.04 -17.16 1.53
C HIS A 156 -15.45 -18.34 2.43
N TYR A 157 -15.38 -18.17 3.74
CA TYR A 157 -15.66 -19.28 4.66
C TYR A 157 -17.14 -19.66 4.69
N THR A 158 -18.06 -18.72 4.56
CA THR A 158 -19.50 -19.03 4.49
C THR A 158 -19.89 -19.77 3.21
N THR A 159 -19.17 -19.58 2.10
CA THR A 159 -19.35 -20.35 0.86
C THR A 159 -19.07 -21.84 1.09
N PHE A 160 -18.19 -22.19 2.03
CA PHE A 160 -17.95 -23.58 2.44
C PHE A 160 -18.86 -24.07 3.58
N GLY A 161 -19.91 -23.32 3.92
CA GLY A 161 -20.88 -23.69 4.95
C GLY A 161 -20.43 -23.43 6.39
N ILE A 162 -19.31 -22.73 6.60
CA ILE A 162 -18.83 -22.34 7.93
C ILE A 162 -19.77 -21.32 8.56
N LYS A 163 -20.12 -21.50 9.84
CA LYS A 163 -21.08 -20.66 10.56
C LYS A 163 -20.58 -20.13 11.90
N LYS A 164 -19.54 -20.73 12.49
CA LYS A 164 -19.05 -20.36 13.82
C LYS A 164 -17.77 -19.52 13.70
N PHE A 165 -17.93 -18.22 13.77
CA PHE A 165 -16.83 -17.26 13.71
C PHE A 165 -16.54 -16.65 15.08
N ALA A 166 -15.29 -16.64 15.50
CA ALA A 166 -14.82 -15.79 16.59
C ALA A 166 -13.98 -14.64 16.02
N VAL A 167 -13.90 -13.54 16.76
CA VAL A 167 -13.16 -12.35 16.34
C VAL A 167 -12.21 -11.91 17.45
N LEU A 168 -10.93 -11.69 17.09
CA LEU A 168 -9.96 -11.00 17.92
C LEU A 168 -9.70 -9.60 17.34
N HIS A 169 -9.92 -8.56 18.12
CA HIS A 169 -9.71 -7.18 17.70
C HIS A 169 -9.12 -6.30 18.79
N TYR A 170 -8.53 -5.16 18.42
CA TYR A 170 -8.17 -4.14 19.41
C TYR A 170 -9.41 -3.39 19.90
N GLU A 171 -9.40 -2.96 21.17
CA GLU A 171 -10.51 -2.19 21.75
C GLU A 171 -10.50 -0.70 21.39
N ASP A 172 -9.48 -0.24 20.65
CA ASP A 172 -9.41 1.13 20.14
C ASP A 172 -10.38 1.37 18.95
N ALA A 173 -10.43 2.61 18.46
CA ALA A 173 -11.32 3.01 17.39
C ALA A 173 -11.17 2.16 16.13
N VAL A 174 -9.93 1.89 15.69
CA VAL A 174 -9.65 1.08 14.49
C VAL A 174 -10.07 -0.37 14.69
N GLY A 175 -9.78 -0.94 15.87
CA GLY A 175 -10.20 -2.31 16.18
C GLY A 175 -11.73 -2.46 16.24
N LYS A 176 -12.43 -1.46 16.79
CA LYS A 176 -13.90 -1.44 16.79
C LYS A 176 -14.48 -1.28 15.38
N GLU A 177 -13.89 -0.46 14.52
CA GLU A 177 -14.27 -0.35 13.10
C GLU A 177 -14.13 -1.70 12.38
N ASN A 178 -13.01 -2.40 12.58
CA ASN A 178 -12.78 -3.73 12.02
C ASN A 178 -13.80 -4.75 12.55
N PHE A 179 -14.05 -4.77 13.85
CA PHE A 179 -15.09 -5.64 14.42
C PHE A 179 -16.46 -5.35 13.81
N ASN A 180 -16.85 -4.07 13.69
CA ASN A 180 -18.12 -3.68 13.09
C ASN A 180 -18.21 -4.12 11.61
N ALA A 181 -17.09 -4.16 10.88
CA ALA A 181 -17.08 -4.68 9.51
C ALA A 181 -17.33 -6.18 9.46
N VAL A 182 -16.69 -6.97 10.35
CA VAL A 182 -16.98 -8.40 10.49
C VAL A 182 -18.43 -8.64 10.88
N ASP A 183 -18.94 -7.92 11.86
CA ASP A 183 -20.32 -8.04 12.34
C ASP A 183 -21.33 -7.74 11.23
N ARG A 184 -21.13 -6.70 10.43
CA ARG A 184 -21.95 -6.40 9.24
C ARG A 184 -21.90 -7.56 8.23
N ALA A 185 -20.71 -8.07 7.92
CA ALA A 185 -20.54 -9.16 6.97
C ALA A 185 -21.20 -10.47 7.43
N LEU A 186 -21.18 -10.75 8.72
CA LEU A 186 -21.88 -11.91 9.30
C LEU A 186 -23.40 -11.69 9.31
N LYS A 187 -23.87 -10.54 9.74
CA LYS A 187 -25.31 -10.18 9.78
C LYS A 187 -25.96 -10.23 8.39
N SER A 188 -25.28 -9.82 7.34
CA SER A 188 -25.79 -9.93 5.96
C SER A 188 -26.05 -11.38 5.53
N ARG A 189 -25.50 -12.35 6.28
CA ARG A 189 -25.68 -13.80 6.09
C ARG A 189 -26.48 -14.46 7.21
N ASN A 190 -27.18 -13.66 8.03
CA ASN A 190 -27.95 -14.11 9.20
C ASN A 190 -27.08 -14.86 10.24
N LEU A 191 -25.82 -14.46 10.38
CA LEU A 191 -24.88 -14.99 11.36
C LEU A 191 -24.46 -13.91 12.38
N ALA A 192 -23.92 -14.39 13.50
CA ALA A 192 -23.26 -13.54 14.50
C ALA A 192 -21.98 -14.21 14.99
N PRO A 193 -21.01 -13.46 15.52
CA PRO A 193 -19.81 -14.07 16.11
C PRO A 193 -20.20 -14.91 17.33
N VAL A 194 -19.64 -16.13 17.44
CA VAL A 194 -19.84 -17.02 18.62
C VAL A 194 -18.99 -16.58 19.81
N ALA A 195 -17.91 -15.82 19.57
CA ALA A 195 -17.12 -15.15 20.59
C ALA A 195 -16.44 -13.89 20.03
N VAL A 196 -16.25 -12.91 20.88
CA VAL A 196 -15.51 -11.66 20.58
C VAL A 196 -14.48 -11.43 21.68
N ALA A 197 -13.22 -11.33 21.27
CA ALA A 197 -12.08 -11.03 22.15
C ALA A 197 -11.55 -9.64 21.82
N ALA A 198 -11.69 -8.72 22.76
CA ALA A 198 -11.16 -7.35 22.66
C ALA A 198 -9.92 -7.22 23.54
N VAL A 199 -8.82 -6.71 22.96
CA VAL A 199 -7.52 -6.59 23.63
C VAL A 199 -6.93 -5.19 23.46
N THR A 200 -6.08 -4.75 24.40
CA THR A 200 -5.30 -3.52 24.20
C THR A 200 -4.06 -3.79 23.35
N ARG A 201 -3.48 -2.73 22.76
CA ARG A 201 -2.22 -2.88 21.96
C ARG A 201 -1.00 -3.30 22.76
N THR A 202 -1.03 -3.08 24.07
CA THR A 202 0.08 -3.39 25.00
C THR A 202 -0.18 -4.65 25.81
N GLN A 203 -1.35 -5.28 25.67
CA GLN A 203 -1.70 -6.49 26.39
C GLN A 203 -0.83 -7.67 25.91
N THR A 204 -0.18 -8.34 26.83
CA THR A 204 0.67 -9.51 26.58
C THR A 204 0.04 -10.81 27.07
N ASP A 205 -0.74 -10.76 28.15
CA ASP A 205 -1.51 -11.91 28.63
C ASP A 205 -2.88 -11.96 27.95
N LEU A 206 -3.07 -12.96 27.10
CA LEU A 206 -4.28 -13.20 26.32
C LEU A 206 -5.09 -14.39 26.84
N SER A 207 -4.77 -14.91 28.02
CA SER A 207 -5.32 -16.15 28.56
C SER A 207 -6.82 -16.10 28.74
N LYS A 208 -7.37 -14.96 29.20
CA LYS A 208 -8.82 -14.77 29.41
C LYS A 208 -9.57 -14.78 28.08
N GLU A 209 -9.09 -14.03 27.11
CA GLU A 209 -9.72 -13.91 25.78
C GLU A 209 -9.63 -15.23 25.03
N LEU A 210 -8.51 -15.91 25.14
CA LEU A 210 -8.29 -17.22 24.55
C LEU A 210 -9.22 -18.28 25.17
N ALA A 211 -9.39 -18.31 26.49
CA ALA A 211 -10.31 -19.22 27.17
C ALA A 211 -11.76 -18.99 26.71
N ALA A 212 -12.19 -17.74 26.54
CA ALA A 212 -13.53 -17.40 26.05
C ALA A 212 -13.73 -17.87 24.61
N VAL A 213 -12.75 -17.65 23.72
CA VAL A 213 -12.80 -18.12 22.33
C VAL A 213 -12.79 -19.63 22.26
N ASN A 214 -11.92 -20.31 23.01
CA ASN A 214 -11.82 -21.78 23.02
C ASN A 214 -13.14 -22.44 23.50
N LYS A 215 -13.77 -21.88 24.55
CA LYS A 215 -15.07 -22.36 25.06
C LYS A 215 -16.18 -22.28 24.02
N SER A 216 -16.13 -21.31 23.11
CA SER A 216 -17.15 -21.15 22.05
C SER A 216 -16.99 -22.12 20.88
N ASN A 217 -15.88 -22.85 20.82
CA ASN A 217 -15.54 -23.84 19.79
C ASN A 217 -15.82 -23.31 18.36
N PRO A 218 -15.13 -22.22 17.93
CA PRO A 218 -15.34 -21.65 16.61
C PRO A 218 -14.71 -22.52 15.52
N ASP A 219 -15.26 -22.44 14.31
CA ASP A 219 -14.65 -23.04 13.12
C ASP A 219 -13.54 -22.12 12.57
N VAL A 220 -13.75 -20.79 12.66
CA VAL A 220 -12.82 -19.75 12.16
C VAL A 220 -12.62 -18.68 13.22
N VAL A 221 -11.37 -18.25 13.41
CA VAL A 221 -11.02 -17.05 14.19
C VAL A 221 -10.48 -15.98 13.26
N ILE A 222 -11.20 -14.87 13.15
CA ILE A 222 -10.78 -13.68 12.39
C ILE A 222 -9.93 -12.78 13.29
N LEU A 223 -8.70 -12.49 12.87
CA LEU A 223 -7.71 -11.73 13.62
C LEU A 223 -7.53 -10.36 12.94
N THR A 224 -7.89 -9.28 13.64
CA THR A 224 -7.72 -7.91 13.12
C THR A 224 -6.68 -7.13 13.92
N THR A 225 -5.76 -7.87 14.56
CA THR A 225 -4.67 -7.30 15.36
C THR A 225 -3.34 -7.32 14.59
N LEU A 226 -2.33 -6.61 15.09
CA LEU A 226 -0.97 -6.66 14.53
C LEU A 226 -0.36 -8.06 14.68
N TYR A 227 0.63 -8.35 13.85
CA TYR A 227 1.24 -9.67 13.70
C TYR A 227 1.67 -10.31 15.01
N LYS A 228 2.24 -9.53 15.94
CA LYS A 228 2.72 -10.06 17.23
C LYS A 228 1.55 -10.59 18.09
N THR A 229 0.53 -9.76 18.32
CA THR A 229 -0.66 -10.14 19.08
C THR A 229 -1.38 -11.33 18.44
N SER A 230 -1.52 -11.31 17.11
CA SER A 230 -2.13 -12.40 16.34
C SER A 230 -1.31 -13.71 16.48
N ALA A 231 0.02 -13.63 16.36
CA ALA A 231 0.89 -14.80 16.47
C ALA A 231 0.85 -15.39 17.89
N ASP A 232 0.91 -14.56 18.92
CA ASP A 232 0.83 -15.00 20.32
C ASP A 232 -0.52 -15.69 20.58
N PHE A 233 -1.63 -15.13 20.07
CA PHE A 233 -2.96 -15.73 20.20
C PHE A 233 -3.04 -17.10 19.51
N ILE A 234 -2.55 -17.22 18.27
CA ILE A 234 -2.55 -18.48 17.51
C ILE A 234 -1.72 -19.54 18.23
N LYS A 235 -0.48 -19.22 18.59
CA LYS A 235 0.45 -20.16 19.23
C LYS A 235 -0.10 -20.70 20.54
N ASN A 236 -0.63 -19.83 21.38
CA ASN A 236 -1.22 -20.22 22.65
C ASN A 236 -2.55 -20.99 22.46
N GLY A 237 -3.36 -20.60 21.46
CA GLY A 237 -4.58 -21.29 21.07
C GLY A 237 -4.33 -22.73 20.64
N LYS A 238 -3.39 -22.94 19.72
CA LYS A 238 -3.00 -24.27 19.25
C LYS A 238 -2.47 -25.15 20.40
N LYS A 239 -1.64 -24.60 21.31
CA LYS A 239 -1.17 -25.29 22.50
C LYS A 239 -2.30 -25.74 23.43
N GLN A 240 -3.41 -25.00 23.48
CA GLN A 240 -4.60 -25.31 24.27
C GLN A 240 -5.64 -26.14 23.51
N GLY A 241 -5.31 -26.62 22.31
CA GLY A 241 -6.18 -27.49 21.50
C GLY A 241 -7.25 -26.74 20.70
N LEU A 242 -7.14 -25.42 20.52
CA LEU A 242 -8.05 -24.68 19.64
C LEU A 242 -7.83 -25.07 18.18
N GLY A 243 -8.76 -25.87 17.64
CA GLY A 243 -8.70 -26.46 16.30
C GLY A 243 -9.27 -25.56 15.18
N ALA A 244 -9.51 -24.28 15.45
CA ALA A 244 -10.08 -23.35 14.49
C ALA A 244 -9.11 -23.00 13.35
N GLN A 245 -9.67 -22.68 12.19
CA GLN A 245 -8.94 -22.00 11.13
C GLN A 245 -8.68 -20.54 11.52
N PHE A 246 -7.42 -20.10 11.48
CA PHE A 246 -7.06 -18.72 11.75
C PHE A 246 -6.91 -17.95 10.45
N VAL A 247 -7.46 -16.73 10.40
CA VAL A 247 -7.34 -15.83 9.26
C VAL A 247 -7.11 -14.40 9.73
N SER A 248 -6.18 -13.69 9.08
CA SER A 248 -5.84 -12.30 9.39
C SER A 248 -6.07 -11.38 8.19
N THR A 249 -6.24 -10.09 8.45
CA THR A 249 -6.18 -9.04 7.42
C THR A 249 -4.74 -8.75 7.02
N SER A 250 -4.55 -8.11 5.87
CA SER A 250 -3.25 -7.66 5.35
C SER A 250 -2.49 -6.73 6.31
N PHE A 251 -3.18 -6.15 7.29
CA PHE A 251 -2.61 -5.30 8.35
C PHE A 251 -1.58 -6.02 9.22
N ALA A 252 -1.68 -7.36 9.34
CA ALA A 252 -0.72 -8.14 10.13
C ALA A 252 0.70 -8.13 9.56
N ALA A 253 0.90 -7.73 8.31
CA ALA A 253 2.18 -7.72 7.61
C ALA A 253 2.79 -9.13 7.42
N SER A 254 2.74 -9.65 6.20
CA SER A 254 2.91 -11.09 5.92
C SER A 254 4.25 -11.70 6.38
N SER A 255 5.40 -11.08 6.08
CA SER A 255 6.71 -11.67 6.43
C SER A 255 7.01 -11.66 7.93
N PRO A 256 6.84 -10.54 8.68
CA PRO A 256 6.97 -10.55 10.13
C PRO A 256 6.00 -11.51 10.82
N PHE A 257 4.78 -11.67 10.28
CA PHE A 257 3.79 -12.58 10.83
C PHE A 257 4.20 -14.05 10.64
N ALA A 258 4.61 -14.41 9.42
CA ALA A 258 5.12 -15.75 9.14
C ALA A 258 6.30 -16.14 10.05
N ASN A 259 7.25 -15.23 10.22
CA ASN A 259 8.42 -15.43 11.10
C ASN A 259 8.01 -15.58 12.57
N ALA A 260 7.07 -14.74 13.05
CA ALA A 260 6.59 -14.83 14.44
C ALA A 260 5.84 -16.14 14.72
N LEU A 261 5.11 -16.65 13.73
CA LEU A 261 4.38 -17.92 13.84
C LEU A 261 5.30 -19.13 13.78
N GLY A 262 6.33 -19.11 12.90
CA GLY A 262 7.17 -20.28 12.66
C GLY A 262 6.36 -21.51 12.26
N GLY A 263 6.66 -22.67 12.83
CA GLY A 263 5.96 -23.92 12.54
C GLY A 263 4.46 -23.92 12.90
N ASP A 264 4.05 -23.12 13.89
CA ASP A 264 2.65 -22.98 14.28
C ASP A 264 1.81 -22.23 13.22
N GLY A 265 2.46 -21.60 12.26
CA GLY A 265 1.79 -20.84 11.21
C GLY A 265 1.22 -21.67 10.07
N LEU A 266 1.56 -22.94 9.95
CA LEU A 266 1.07 -23.77 8.85
C LEU A 266 -0.46 -23.73 8.78
N GLY A 267 -0.98 -23.38 7.60
CA GLY A 267 -2.41 -23.28 7.34
C GLY A 267 -3.07 -21.97 7.79
N VAL A 268 -2.37 -21.06 8.47
CA VAL A 268 -2.91 -19.73 8.80
C VAL A 268 -3.15 -18.95 7.52
N ALA A 269 -4.37 -18.42 7.36
CA ALA A 269 -4.74 -17.64 6.18
C ALA A 269 -4.54 -16.14 6.41
N MET A 270 -4.39 -15.39 5.31
CA MET A 270 -4.27 -13.93 5.31
C MET A 270 -4.93 -13.33 4.08
N ALA A 271 -5.70 -12.26 4.26
CA ALA A 271 -6.16 -11.45 3.14
C ALA A 271 -4.99 -10.69 2.52
N GLN A 272 -5.00 -10.58 1.20
CA GLN A 272 -4.03 -9.83 0.41
C GLN A 272 -4.78 -8.85 -0.49
N VAL A 273 -4.25 -7.65 -0.63
CA VAL A 273 -4.87 -6.57 -1.40
C VAL A 273 -4.21 -6.33 -2.75
N VAL A 274 -3.26 -7.19 -3.10
CA VAL A 274 -2.60 -7.29 -4.39
C VAL A 274 -2.46 -8.77 -4.76
N PRO A 275 -2.30 -9.13 -6.04
CA PRO A 275 -2.05 -10.51 -6.46
C PRO A 275 -0.81 -11.11 -5.78
N SER A 276 -0.69 -12.43 -5.79
CA SER A 276 0.50 -13.08 -5.24
C SER A 276 1.77 -12.64 -5.95
N TYR A 277 2.72 -12.10 -5.19
CA TYR A 277 4.05 -11.72 -5.70
C TYR A 277 4.88 -12.92 -6.18
N LEU A 278 4.44 -14.15 -5.92
CA LEU A 278 5.03 -15.39 -6.42
C LEU A 278 4.51 -15.78 -7.81
N ARG A 279 3.38 -15.22 -8.24
CA ARG A 279 2.68 -15.61 -9.47
C ARG A 279 3.28 -14.93 -10.70
N ARG A 280 4.41 -15.41 -11.18
CA ARG A 280 5.16 -14.84 -12.32
C ARG A 280 4.39 -14.84 -13.66
N SER A 281 3.26 -15.53 -13.78
CA SER A 281 2.36 -15.39 -14.94
C SER A 281 1.75 -13.99 -15.03
N VAL A 282 1.59 -13.29 -13.90
CA VAL A 282 1.09 -11.90 -13.85
C VAL A 282 2.20 -10.92 -14.27
N PRO A 283 1.99 -10.07 -15.29
CA PRO A 283 3.04 -9.22 -15.84
C PRO A 283 3.71 -8.30 -14.82
N VAL A 284 2.93 -7.61 -13.96
CA VAL A 284 3.48 -6.70 -12.95
C VAL A 284 4.32 -7.42 -11.90
N VAL A 285 4.09 -8.71 -11.64
CA VAL A 285 4.91 -9.51 -10.72
C VAL A 285 6.31 -9.72 -11.30
N ARG A 286 6.42 -10.07 -12.59
CA ARG A 286 7.74 -10.21 -13.25
C ARG A 286 8.49 -8.89 -13.26
N GLU A 287 7.77 -7.80 -13.55
CA GLU A 287 8.32 -6.45 -13.56
C GLU A 287 8.86 -6.05 -12.19
N TYR A 288 8.07 -6.26 -11.13
CA TYR A 288 8.46 -6.01 -9.75
C TYR A 288 9.69 -6.81 -9.33
N GLN A 289 9.69 -8.13 -9.55
CA GLN A 289 10.81 -8.97 -9.15
C GLN A 289 12.10 -8.56 -9.85
N GLY A 290 12.05 -8.27 -11.16
CA GLY A 290 13.21 -7.77 -11.90
C GLY A 290 13.68 -6.40 -11.42
N ALA A 291 12.77 -5.49 -11.07
CA ALA A 291 13.10 -4.18 -10.55
C ALA A 291 13.75 -4.25 -9.16
N MET A 292 13.24 -5.11 -8.26
CA MET A 292 13.83 -5.33 -6.94
C MET A 292 15.23 -5.90 -7.03
N GLU A 293 15.43 -6.91 -7.88
CA GLU A 293 16.75 -7.51 -8.12
C GLU A 293 17.74 -6.47 -8.69
N ALA A 294 17.32 -5.68 -9.66
CA ALA A 294 18.15 -4.62 -10.26
C ALA A 294 18.47 -3.48 -9.28
N ALA A 295 17.55 -3.14 -8.38
CA ALA A 295 17.73 -2.05 -7.42
C ALA A 295 18.62 -2.43 -6.24
N PHE A 296 18.50 -3.67 -5.74
CA PHE A 296 19.11 -4.08 -4.46
C PHE A 296 20.03 -5.28 -4.55
N GLY A 297 20.16 -5.94 -5.71
CA GLY A 297 20.98 -7.14 -5.89
C GLY A 297 20.49 -8.37 -5.12
N LYS A 298 19.25 -8.35 -4.61
CA LYS A 298 18.66 -9.39 -3.76
C LYS A 298 17.29 -9.80 -4.28
N LYS A 299 16.94 -11.08 -4.04
CA LYS A 299 15.63 -11.66 -4.36
C LYS A 299 14.73 -11.70 -3.11
N GLU A 300 14.67 -10.59 -2.41
CA GLU A 300 13.80 -10.42 -1.23
C GLU A 300 12.48 -9.80 -1.68
N PHE A 301 11.42 -10.59 -1.68
CA PHE A 301 10.09 -10.19 -2.12
C PHE A 301 9.08 -10.35 -1.00
N SER A 302 8.14 -9.40 -0.89
CA SER A 302 7.04 -9.45 0.06
C SER A 302 5.76 -8.85 -0.55
N TYR A 303 4.60 -9.16 0.04
CA TYR A 303 3.35 -8.51 -0.35
C TYR A 303 3.41 -7.00 -0.14
N GLN A 304 4.05 -6.54 0.94
CA GLN A 304 4.15 -5.12 1.29
C GLN A 304 5.01 -4.34 0.30
N SER A 305 6.18 -4.87 -0.08
CA SER A 305 7.01 -4.21 -1.09
C SER A 305 6.40 -4.29 -2.49
N PHE A 306 5.68 -5.37 -2.81
CA PHE A 306 4.94 -5.48 -4.06
C PHE A 306 3.75 -4.51 -4.12
N GLU A 307 2.98 -4.38 -3.04
CA GLU A 307 1.91 -3.39 -2.93
C GLU A 307 2.45 -1.96 -3.13
N ALA A 308 3.57 -1.62 -2.48
CA ALA A 308 4.21 -0.32 -2.63
C ALA A 308 4.74 -0.08 -4.05
N TYR A 309 5.25 -1.12 -4.72
CA TYR A 309 5.65 -1.06 -6.13
C TYR A 309 4.46 -0.73 -7.05
N ILE A 310 3.32 -1.41 -6.85
CA ILE A 310 2.08 -1.12 -7.58
C ILE A 310 1.62 0.31 -7.30
N ALA A 311 1.59 0.73 -6.04
CA ALA A 311 1.22 2.08 -5.65
C ALA A 311 2.11 3.13 -6.35
N ALA A 312 3.42 2.95 -6.32
CA ALA A 312 4.37 3.83 -7.00
C ALA A 312 4.14 3.87 -8.53
N LYS A 313 3.79 2.73 -9.13
CA LYS A 313 3.48 2.66 -10.57
C LYS A 313 2.21 3.45 -10.93
N VAL A 314 1.19 3.39 -10.10
CA VAL A 314 -0.04 4.19 -10.25
C VAL A 314 0.25 5.67 -10.07
N LEU A 315 1.07 6.07 -9.08
CA LEU A 315 1.48 7.46 -8.90
C LEU A 315 2.24 7.98 -10.13
N VAL A 316 3.16 7.21 -10.69
CA VAL A 316 3.90 7.54 -11.92
C VAL A 316 2.96 7.70 -13.10
N GLU A 317 1.93 6.87 -13.23
CA GLU A 317 0.91 7.02 -14.26
C GLU A 317 0.15 8.35 -14.08
N GLY A 318 -0.23 8.72 -12.86
CA GLY A 318 -0.82 10.02 -12.57
C GLY A 318 0.10 11.20 -12.96
N MET A 319 1.41 11.09 -12.69
CA MET A 319 2.40 12.07 -13.11
C MET A 319 2.49 12.20 -14.64
N ARG A 320 2.45 11.08 -15.38
CA ARG A 320 2.46 11.09 -16.85
C ARG A 320 1.23 11.77 -17.42
N ARG A 321 0.05 11.46 -16.88
CA ARG A 321 -1.22 12.10 -17.27
C ARG A 321 -1.31 13.57 -16.91
N ALA A 322 -0.58 14.01 -15.88
CA ALA A 322 -0.45 15.42 -15.53
C ALA A 322 0.27 16.25 -16.60
N GLY A 323 1.00 15.60 -17.52
CA GLY A 323 1.75 16.24 -18.60
C GLY A 323 3.11 16.82 -18.20
N PRO A 324 3.79 17.51 -19.12
CA PRO A 324 5.16 17.96 -18.92
C PRO A 324 5.31 19.05 -17.84
N GLN A 325 4.27 19.86 -17.62
CA GLN A 325 4.25 20.86 -16.55
C GLN A 325 3.67 20.27 -15.27
N LEU A 326 4.47 19.39 -14.61
CA LEU A 326 4.05 18.71 -13.40
C LEU A 326 4.04 19.66 -12.20
N THR A 327 2.84 19.96 -11.71
CA THR A 327 2.56 20.70 -10.47
C THR A 327 1.69 19.85 -9.55
N ARG A 328 1.54 20.22 -8.27
CA ARG A 328 0.64 19.53 -7.34
C ARG A 328 -0.80 19.47 -7.89
N GLU A 329 -1.28 20.55 -8.48
CA GLU A 329 -2.61 20.62 -9.06
C GLU A 329 -2.76 19.75 -10.32
N SER A 330 -1.77 19.79 -11.25
CA SER A 330 -1.82 18.95 -12.45
C SER A 330 -1.72 17.47 -12.09
N LEU A 331 -0.96 17.09 -11.04
CA LEU A 331 -0.94 15.71 -10.54
C LEU A 331 -2.32 15.25 -10.04
N LEU A 332 -3.04 16.07 -9.27
CA LEU A 332 -4.40 15.76 -8.83
C LEU A 332 -5.32 15.49 -10.04
N ARG A 333 -5.28 16.41 -11.04
CA ARG A 333 -6.06 16.19 -12.28
C ARG A 333 -5.63 14.93 -13.03
N GLY A 334 -4.33 14.66 -13.10
CA GLY A 334 -3.81 13.45 -13.73
C GLY A 334 -4.29 12.17 -13.04
N LEU A 335 -4.30 12.15 -11.70
CA LEU A 335 -4.79 11.02 -10.92
C LEU A 335 -6.31 10.83 -11.08
N ASP A 336 -7.10 11.91 -11.13
CA ASP A 336 -8.55 11.85 -11.35
C ASP A 336 -8.93 11.21 -12.70
N THR A 337 -8.02 11.18 -13.67
CA THR A 337 -8.21 10.53 -14.97
C THR A 337 -7.77 9.08 -15.02
N VAL A 338 -7.19 8.54 -13.96
CA VAL A 338 -6.78 7.13 -13.89
C VAL A 338 -8.02 6.25 -13.75
N GLN A 339 -8.57 5.80 -14.87
CA GLN A 339 -9.74 4.93 -14.91
C GLN A 339 -9.38 3.62 -15.61
N ASN A 340 -9.80 2.50 -15.01
CA ASN A 340 -9.55 1.14 -15.49
C ASN A 340 -8.08 0.90 -15.89
N TYR A 341 -7.16 1.50 -15.16
CA TYR A 341 -5.74 1.36 -15.42
C TYR A 341 -5.27 -0.02 -15.00
N ASP A 342 -4.96 -0.86 -16.00
CA ASP A 342 -4.32 -2.14 -15.77
C ASP A 342 -2.82 -1.94 -15.52
N VAL A 343 -2.42 -2.12 -14.26
CA VAL A 343 -1.01 -2.04 -13.83
C VAL A 343 -0.17 -3.21 -14.38
N GLY A 344 -0.83 -4.19 -14.99
CA GLY A 344 -0.26 -5.43 -15.49
C GLY A 344 -0.83 -6.65 -14.77
N GLY A 345 -2.17 -6.73 -14.71
CA GLY A 345 -2.95 -7.75 -14.01
C GLY A 345 -3.46 -7.31 -12.63
N TYR A 346 -3.49 -6.00 -12.39
CA TYR A 346 -4.13 -5.37 -11.24
C TYR A 346 -4.74 -4.04 -11.69
N ILE A 347 -6.04 -3.87 -11.49
CA ILE A 347 -6.78 -2.72 -12.02
C ILE A 347 -6.99 -1.67 -10.92
N VAL A 348 -6.73 -0.41 -11.27
CA VAL A 348 -6.96 0.75 -10.40
C VAL A 348 -7.82 1.78 -11.14
N SER A 349 -8.81 2.34 -10.44
CA SER A 349 -9.69 3.41 -10.97
C SER A 349 -9.89 4.49 -9.95
N PHE A 350 -9.62 5.74 -10.34
CA PHE A 350 -9.98 6.93 -9.58
C PHE A 350 -10.98 7.78 -10.37
N SER A 351 -11.62 8.71 -9.69
CA SER A 351 -12.43 9.76 -10.29
C SER A 351 -12.36 11.02 -9.42
N PRO A 352 -12.84 12.18 -9.88
CA PRO A 352 -12.88 13.40 -9.07
C PRO A 352 -13.65 13.29 -7.75
N THR A 353 -14.51 12.27 -7.60
CA THR A 353 -15.35 12.02 -6.41
C THR A 353 -15.08 10.71 -5.70
N ASN A 354 -14.20 9.85 -6.25
CA ASN A 354 -13.80 8.59 -5.64
C ASN A 354 -12.31 8.35 -5.81
N HIS A 355 -11.58 8.45 -4.71
CA HIS A 355 -10.14 8.24 -4.63
C HIS A 355 -9.76 6.87 -4.04
N ASN A 356 -10.69 5.91 -3.99
CA ASN A 356 -10.47 4.53 -3.56
C ASN A 356 -10.34 3.64 -4.81
N GLY A 357 -9.12 3.35 -5.20
CA GLY A 357 -8.78 2.86 -6.54
C GLY A 357 -9.04 1.39 -6.79
N SER A 358 -9.12 0.54 -5.75
CA SER A 358 -9.35 -0.89 -5.90
C SER A 358 -10.09 -1.48 -4.71
N SER A 359 -10.88 -2.52 -4.98
CA SER A 359 -11.49 -3.41 -3.98
C SER A 359 -10.97 -4.85 -4.11
N PHE A 360 -9.84 -5.04 -4.81
CA PHE A 360 -9.27 -6.38 -4.99
C PHE A 360 -8.83 -6.96 -3.65
N VAL A 361 -9.33 -8.16 -3.35
CA VAL A 361 -8.91 -8.99 -2.21
C VAL A 361 -8.78 -10.43 -2.65
N SER A 362 -7.64 -11.06 -2.35
CA SER A 362 -7.44 -12.50 -2.41
C SER A 362 -7.11 -13.06 -1.02
N LEU A 363 -7.16 -14.38 -0.88
CA LEU A 363 -6.74 -15.06 0.33
C LEU A 363 -5.51 -15.92 0.03
N SER A 364 -4.55 -15.88 0.93
CA SER A 364 -3.35 -16.70 0.88
C SER A 364 -3.21 -17.52 2.17
N ILE A 365 -2.52 -18.65 2.09
CA ILE A 365 -2.30 -19.57 3.20
C ILE A 365 -0.80 -19.72 3.43
N LEU A 366 -0.38 -19.70 4.69
CA LEU A 366 1.01 -19.88 5.07
C LEU A 366 1.46 -21.32 4.85
N GLY A 367 2.45 -21.49 3.99
CA GLY A 367 3.09 -22.77 3.69
C GLY A 367 4.21 -23.14 4.67
N ARG A 368 4.78 -24.33 4.52
CA ARG A 368 5.91 -24.83 5.35
C ARG A 368 7.20 -24.01 5.16
N ASP A 369 7.34 -23.34 4.04
CA ASP A 369 8.47 -22.48 3.71
C ASP A 369 8.30 -21.04 4.22
N LEU A 370 7.34 -20.82 5.10
CA LEU A 370 6.97 -19.52 5.66
C LEU A 370 6.57 -18.47 4.60
N ALA A 371 6.15 -18.92 3.41
CA ALA A 371 5.59 -18.06 2.38
C ALA A 371 4.07 -18.17 2.32
N PHE A 372 3.38 -17.03 2.19
CA PHE A 372 1.95 -16.98 1.92
C PHE A 372 1.68 -17.25 0.44
N ARG A 373 0.87 -18.25 0.14
CA ARG A 373 0.51 -18.72 -1.22
C ARG A 373 -0.99 -18.69 -1.43
N GLU A 374 -1.43 -18.27 -2.62
CA GLU A 374 -2.81 -18.41 -3.11
C GLU A 374 -3.10 -19.83 -3.57
#